data_547e8e32ede84968dbb384c92aae419f
#
_entry.id   547e8e32ede84968dbb384c92aae419f
#
_cell.length_a   1.000
_cell.length_b   1.000
_cell.length_c   1.000
_cell.angle_alpha   90.00
_cell.angle_beta   90.00
_cell.angle_gamma   90.00
#
_symmetry.space_group_name_H-M   'P 1'
#
loop_
_entity.id
_entity.type
_entity.pdbx_description
1 polymer ?
#
loop_
_entity_poly.entity_id
_entity_poly.type
_entity_poly.pdbx_seq_one_letter_code
_entity_poly.pdbx_strand_id
1 'polypeptide(L)'
;NAMIDRDPVSTWIDGNVALLGDAAHPMYPTGSNGASQAIVDARVLGATLIEHGVTQDALAGYDTQLCGPISEVVLRNRGAGPFGLLNMVDEKCGGAFDDIDDIIPPAERNEFMARYKAAAGFAIEKLNSSPPTIEAGARIQNLH
;
A
#
# COMPACT_ATOMS: atom_id res chain seq x y z
N ASN A 1 1.53 22.78 3.34
CA ASN A 1 2.68 21.92 3.67
C ASN A 1 3.12 21.18 2.42
N ALA A 2 4.44 21.09 2.17
CA ALA A 2 4.97 20.26 1.10
C ALA A 2 4.63 18.79 1.40
N MET A 3 4.12 18.07 0.40
CA MET A 3 4.02 16.61 0.45
C MET A 3 5.37 16.03 0.01
N ILE A 4 5.92 15.15 0.82
CA ILE A 4 7.25 14.58 0.61
C ILE A 4 7.10 13.07 0.54
N ASP A 5 7.69 12.47 -0.47
CA ASP A 5 7.97 11.04 -0.52
C ASP A 5 9.47 10.81 -0.72
N ARG A 6 9.86 9.58 -0.81
CA ARG A 6 11.25 9.17 -1.08
C ARG A 6 11.25 8.10 -2.18
N ASP A 7 12.32 8.08 -2.98
CA ASP A 7 12.53 6.96 -3.89
C ASP A 7 12.64 5.66 -3.11
N PRO A 8 11.99 4.59 -3.58
CA PRO A 8 12.12 3.28 -2.97
C PRO A 8 13.58 2.85 -2.86
N VAL A 9 13.92 2.22 -1.76
CA VAL A 9 15.22 1.61 -1.54
C VAL A 9 15.17 0.12 -1.87
N SER A 10 16.32 -0.49 -2.11
CA SER A 10 16.41 -1.90 -2.48
C SER A 10 16.19 -2.87 -1.31
N THR A 11 16.31 -2.39 -0.08
CA THR A 11 16.10 -3.15 1.15
C THR A 11 15.74 -2.22 2.31
N TRP A 12 14.94 -2.72 3.24
CA TRP A 12 14.56 -2.03 4.48
C TRP A 12 15.33 -2.53 5.70
N ILE A 13 16.29 -3.43 5.51
CA ILE A 13 17.05 -4.02 6.61
C ILE A 13 18.54 -3.68 6.52
N ASP A 14 19.15 -3.53 7.69
CA ASP A 14 20.60 -3.41 7.87
C ASP A 14 20.99 -4.15 9.17
N GLY A 15 21.59 -5.31 9.01
CA GLY A 15 21.95 -6.19 10.13
C GLY A 15 20.72 -6.56 10.97
N ASN A 16 20.65 -6.03 12.19
CA ASN A 16 19.56 -6.30 13.14
C ASN A 16 18.52 -5.16 13.17
N VAL A 17 18.57 -4.23 12.22
CA VAL A 17 17.64 -3.09 12.12
C VAL A 17 16.72 -3.31 10.93
N ALA A 18 15.42 -3.08 11.13
CA ALA A 18 14.43 -3.05 10.07
C ALA A 18 13.65 -1.72 10.10
N LEU A 19 13.39 -1.15 8.93
CA LEU A 19 12.49 -0.02 8.76
C LEU A 19 11.05 -0.50 8.66
N LEU A 20 10.09 0.30 9.15
CA LEU A 20 8.67 0.00 9.16
C LEU A 20 7.86 1.26 8.85
N GLY A 21 6.72 1.11 8.18
CA GLY A 21 5.81 2.21 7.88
C GLY A 21 6.49 3.37 7.15
N ASP A 22 6.23 4.60 7.56
CA ASP A 22 6.78 5.80 6.89
C ASP A 22 8.31 5.87 6.91
N ALA A 23 8.98 5.18 7.81
CA ALA A 23 10.43 5.07 7.80
C ALA A 23 10.93 4.23 6.61
N ALA A 24 10.18 3.22 6.22
CA ALA A 24 10.48 2.33 5.09
C ALA A 24 9.98 2.91 3.76
N HIS A 25 8.73 3.37 3.74
CA HIS A 25 8.00 3.71 2.51
C HIS A 25 7.13 4.98 2.65
N PRO A 26 7.72 6.16 2.93
CA PRO A 26 6.97 7.40 2.91
C PRO A 26 6.37 7.60 1.53
N MET A 27 5.06 7.89 1.47
CA MET A 27 4.32 7.95 0.21
C MET A 27 3.33 9.11 0.20
N TYR A 28 2.97 9.57 -0.99
CA TYR A 28 1.92 10.57 -1.14
C TYR A 28 0.58 10.04 -0.61
N PRO A 29 -0.22 10.88 0.07
CA PRO A 29 -1.51 10.48 0.64
C PRO A 29 -2.60 10.22 -0.40
N THR A 30 -2.32 10.44 -1.68
CA THR A 30 -3.28 10.28 -2.79
C THR A 30 -3.91 8.89 -2.84
N GLY A 31 -3.18 7.85 -2.44
CA GLY A 31 -3.70 6.48 -2.39
C GLY A 31 -4.40 6.10 -1.09
N SER A 32 -4.32 6.93 -0.04
CA SER A 32 -4.81 6.63 1.32
C SER A 32 -4.29 5.30 1.90
N ASN A 33 -3.08 4.87 1.49
CA ASN A 33 -2.55 3.52 1.75
C ASN A 33 -1.54 3.48 2.90
N GLY A 34 -0.90 4.60 3.26
CA GLY A 34 0.27 4.61 4.16
C GLY A 34 0.01 3.90 5.48
N ALA A 35 -1.05 4.28 6.21
CA ALA A 35 -1.38 3.66 7.50
C ALA A 35 -1.75 2.18 7.36
N SER A 36 -2.47 1.80 6.30
CA SER A 36 -2.83 0.41 6.04
C SER A 36 -1.59 -0.44 5.77
N GLN A 37 -0.63 0.08 5.00
CA GLN A 37 0.62 -0.62 4.73
C GLN A 37 1.46 -0.77 6.00
N ALA A 38 1.55 0.23 6.85
CA ALA A 38 2.26 0.13 8.13
C ALA A 38 1.68 -0.98 9.04
N ILE A 39 0.35 -1.19 9.01
CA ILE A 39 -0.30 -2.31 9.72
C ILE A 39 0.09 -3.66 9.07
N VAL A 40 0.14 -3.73 7.74
CA VAL A 40 0.57 -4.94 7.02
C VAL A 40 2.02 -5.25 7.35
N ASP A 41 2.91 -4.25 7.36
CA ASP A 41 4.32 -4.41 7.74
C ASP A 41 4.45 -5.06 9.11
N ALA A 42 3.77 -4.50 10.12
CA ALA A 42 3.81 -5.03 11.48
C ALA A 42 3.30 -6.47 11.56
N ARG A 43 2.28 -6.82 10.77
CA ARG A 43 1.74 -8.19 10.75
C ARG A 43 2.67 -9.16 10.05
N VAL A 44 3.27 -8.78 8.93
CA VAL A 44 4.21 -9.64 8.20
C VAL A 44 5.49 -9.82 9.00
N LEU A 45 6.05 -8.74 9.57
CA LEU A 45 7.19 -8.84 10.47
C LEU A 45 6.89 -9.75 11.66
N GLY A 46 5.71 -9.62 12.28
CA GLY A 46 5.26 -10.51 13.34
C GLY A 46 5.19 -11.98 12.91
N ALA A 47 4.67 -12.25 11.71
CA ALA A 47 4.59 -13.60 11.15
C ALA A 47 5.99 -14.22 10.95
N THR A 48 6.91 -13.46 10.34
CA THR A 48 8.29 -13.95 10.13
C THR A 48 9.05 -14.16 11.43
N LEU A 49 8.82 -13.32 12.46
CA LEU A 49 9.38 -13.53 13.80
C LEU A 49 8.78 -14.76 14.49
N ILE A 50 7.52 -15.10 14.26
CA ILE A 50 6.90 -16.33 14.77
C ILE A 50 7.51 -17.55 14.10
N GLU A 51 7.75 -17.48 12.79
CA GLU A 51 8.28 -18.59 11.98
C GLU A 51 9.77 -18.84 12.22
N HIS A 52 10.58 -17.79 12.25
CA HIS A 52 12.05 -17.87 12.28
C HIS A 52 12.67 -17.46 13.61
N GLY A 53 11.85 -17.08 14.62
CA GLY A 53 12.37 -16.52 15.88
C GLY A 53 12.90 -15.09 15.70
N VAL A 54 13.53 -14.54 16.75
CA VAL A 54 14.14 -13.20 16.70
C VAL A 54 15.54 -13.31 16.06
N THR A 55 15.56 -13.37 14.74
CA THR A 55 16.76 -13.62 13.93
C THR A 55 16.82 -12.67 12.72
N GLN A 56 17.99 -12.62 12.08
CA GLN A 56 18.14 -11.90 10.81
C GLN A 56 17.34 -12.55 9.67
N ASP A 57 17.11 -13.86 9.72
CA ASP A 57 16.28 -14.56 8.73
C ASP A 57 14.82 -14.08 8.78
N ALA A 58 14.29 -13.78 9.98
CA ALA A 58 12.97 -13.20 10.12
C ALA A 58 12.90 -11.80 9.47
N LEU A 59 13.92 -10.96 9.64
CA LEU A 59 14.00 -9.65 9.01
C LEU A 59 14.14 -9.77 7.49
N ALA A 60 14.97 -10.68 7.02
CA ALA A 60 15.13 -10.96 5.58
C ALA A 60 13.82 -11.46 4.94
N GLY A 61 13.09 -12.31 5.64
CA GLY A 61 11.77 -12.79 5.21
C GLY A 61 10.74 -11.65 5.10
N TYR A 62 10.72 -10.74 6.05
CA TYR A 62 9.90 -9.53 6.03
C TYR A 62 10.24 -8.64 4.82
N ASP A 63 11.52 -8.31 4.65
CA ASP A 63 12.01 -7.47 3.56
C ASP A 63 11.66 -8.06 2.18
N THR A 64 11.95 -9.34 2.00
CA THR A 64 11.68 -10.07 0.74
C THR A 64 10.19 -10.06 0.36
N GLN A 65 9.31 -10.17 1.35
CA GLN A 65 7.88 -10.19 1.10
C GLN A 65 7.30 -8.82 0.75
N LEU A 66 7.81 -7.73 1.34
CA LEU A 66 7.13 -6.43 1.29
C LEU A 66 7.91 -5.33 0.56
N CYS A 67 9.23 -5.30 0.58
CA CYS A 67 10.00 -4.19 0.04
C CYS A 67 9.67 -3.93 -1.44
N GLY A 68 9.69 -4.95 -2.29
CA GLY A 68 9.36 -4.82 -3.71
C GLY A 68 7.91 -4.40 -3.96
N PRO A 69 6.92 -5.17 -3.50
CA PRO A 69 5.50 -4.84 -3.72
C PRO A 69 5.09 -3.47 -3.21
N ILE A 70 5.57 -3.04 -2.04
CA ILE A 70 5.22 -1.73 -1.47
C ILE A 70 5.96 -0.60 -2.20
N SER A 71 7.18 -0.84 -2.68
CA SER A 71 7.89 0.10 -3.56
C SER A 71 7.06 0.44 -4.80
N GLU A 72 6.39 -0.53 -5.40
CA GLU A 72 5.47 -0.30 -6.51
C GLU A 72 4.26 0.55 -6.10
N VAL A 73 3.73 0.38 -4.88
CA VAL A 73 2.65 1.22 -4.36
C VAL A 73 3.12 2.66 -4.19
N VAL A 74 4.33 2.90 -3.63
CA VAL A 74 4.92 4.24 -3.50
C VAL A 74 5.00 4.93 -4.86
N LEU A 75 5.56 4.27 -5.87
CA LEU A 75 5.70 4.82 -7.21
C LEU A 75 4.33 5.10 -7.87
N ARG A 76 3.38 4.21 -7.68
CA ARG A 76 2.00 4.40 -8.18
C ARG A 76 1.30 5.59 -7.54
N ASN A 77 1.54 5.84 -6.26
CA ASN A 77 0.96 6.98 -5.54
C ASN A 77 1.50 8.33 -6.00
N ARG A 78 2.60 8.38 -6.75
CA ARG A 78 3.08 9.59 -7.45
C ARG A 78 2.19 10.00 -8.61
N GLY A 79 1.41 9.07 -9.14
CA GLY A 79 0.36 9.36 -10.12
C GLY A 79 -0.85 10.06 -9.48
N ALA A 80 -1.81 10.41 -10.30
CA ALA A 80 -3.02 11.12 -9.86
C ALA A 80 -3.91 10.27 -8.92
N GLY A 81 -3.69 8.97 -8.83
CA GLY A 81 -4.50 8.08 -7.99
C GLY A 81 -6.01 8.23 -8.28
N PRO A 82 -6.87 8.29 -7.24
CA PRO A 82 -8.30 8.53 -7.44
C PRO A 82 -8.62 9.93 -7.98
N PHE A 83 -7.69 10.88 -7.84
CA PHE A 83 -7.82 12.24 -8.35
C PHE A 83 -7.66 12.34 -9.88
N GLY A 84 -7.29 11.26 -10.56
CA GLY A 84 -7.28 11.18 -12.02
C GLY A 84 -8.63 11.50 -12.65
N LEU A 85 -9.74 11.30 -11.93
CA LEU A 85 -11.06 11.78 -12.38
C LEU A 85 -11.13 13.30 -12.49
N LEU A 86 -10.45 14.05 -11.62
CA LEU A 86 -10.40 15.52 -11.70
C LEU A 86 -9.64 15.97 -12.94
N ASN A 87 -8.55 15.29 -13.28
CA ASN A 87 -7.83 15.59 -14.52
C ASN A 87 -8.71 15.33 -15.75
N MET A 88 -9.49 14.25 -15.75
CA MET A 88 -10.44 13.96 -16.83
C MET A 88 -11.51 15.05 -16.97
N VAL A 89 -12.00 15.59 -15.86
CA VAL A 89 -12.96 16.73 -15.88
C VAL A 89 -12.30 17.97 -16.45
N ASP A 90 -11.09 18.29 -15.98
CA ASP A 90 -10.34 19.46 -16.48
C ASP A 90 -10.07 19.37 -17.99
N GLU A 91 -9.61 18.22 -18.47
CA GLU A 91 -9.35 17.95 -19.88
C GLU A 91 -10.61 18.03 -20.75
N LYS A 92 -11.76 17.54 -20.24
CA LYS A 92 -13.01 17.50 -21.02
C LYS A 92 -13.78 18.81 -21.04
N CYS A 93 -13.74 19.59 -19.96
CA CYS A 93 -14.57 20.80 -19.83
C CYS A 93 -13.92 21.97 -19.08
N GLY A 94 -12.62 21.88 -18.75
CA GLY A 94 -11.92 22.94 -17.99
C GLY A 94 -12.46 23.12 -16.57
N GLY A 95 -13.09 22.09 -15.99
CA GLY A 95 -13.60 22.09 -14.62
C GLY A 95 -14.98 22.75 -14.44
N ALA A 96 -15.60 23.30 -15.50
CA ALA A 96 -16.92 23.91 -15.44
C ALA A 96 -17.99 22.99 -16.05
N PHE A 97 -18.99 22.61 -15.24
CA PHE A 97 -20.09 21.75 -15.67
C PHE A 97 -21.31 21.93 -14.75
N ASP A 98 -22.50 21.63 -15.26
CA ASP A 98 -23.75 21.65 -14.49
C ASP A 98 -24.03 20.25 -13.91
N ASP A 99 -23.81 19.20 -14.71
CA ASP A 99 -23.94 17.80 -14.28
C ASP A 99 -22.71 17.01 -14.68
N ILE A 100 -22.10 16.32 -13.71
CA ILE A 100 -20.93 15.48 -13.92
C ILE A 100 -21.23 14.28 -14.84
N ASP A 101 -22.48 13.81 -14.88
CA ASP A 101 -22.87 12.67 -15.70
C ASP A 101 -22.79 12.99 -17.20
N ASP A 102 -22.94 14.27 -17.59
CA ASP A 102 -22.75 14.73 -18.96
C ASP A 102 -21.28 14.76 -19.38
N ILE A 103 -20.36 14.92 -18.44
CA ILE A 103 -18.92 15.03 -18.69
C ILE A 103 -18.24 13.66 -18.63
N ILE A 104 -18.51 12.92 -17.56
CA ILE A 104 -17.99 11.56 -17.34
C ILE A 104 -19.15 10.68 -16.88
N PRO A 105 -19.70 9.87 -17.78
CA PRO A 105 -20.81 8.98 -17.45
C PRO A 105 -20.54 8.09 -16.22
N PRO A 106 -21.55 7.72 -15.44
CA PRO A 106 -21.38 6.89 -14.24
C PRO A 106 -20.64 5.58 -14.50
N ALA A 107 -20.84 4.97 -15.67
CA ALA A 107 -20.13 3.74 -16.05
C ALA A 107 -18.63 3.96 -16.17
N GLU A 108 -18.19 5.07 -16.82
CA GLU A 108 -16.77 5.41 -16.97
C GLU A 108 -16.10 5.70 -15.62
N ARG A 109 -16.80 6.46 -14.74
CA ARG A 109 -16.32 6.73 -13.38
C ARG A 109 -16.18 5.45 -12.55
N ASN A 110 -17.17 4.59 -12.61
CA ASN A 110 -17.15 3.32 -11.89
C ASN A 110 -16.03 2.40 -12.39
N GLU A 111 -15.81 2.31 -13.71
CA GLU A 111 -14.72 1.55 -14.28
C GLU A 111 -13.35 2.10 -13.86
N PHE A 112 -13.16 3.42 -13.90
CA PHE A 112 -11.94 4.06 -13.42
C PHE A 112 -11.67 3.72 -11.96
N MET A 113 -12.67 3.87 -11.09
CA MET A 113 -12.54 3.58 -9.67
C MET A 113 -12.33 2.09 -9.39
N ALA A 114 -12.94 1.18 -10.17
CA ALA A 114 -12.74 -0.25 -10.03
C ALA A 114 -11.28 -0.64 -10.39
N ARG A 115 -10.76 -0.11 -11.48
CA ARG A 115 -9.35 -0.31 -11.87
C ARG A 115 -8.38 0.23 -10.80
N TYR A 116 -8.67 1.42 -10.27
CA TYR A 116 -7.87 1.99 -9.19
C TYR A 116 -7.88 1.10 -7.95
N LYS A 117 -9.05 0.69 -7.46
CA LYS A 117 -9.21 -0.18 -6.27
C LYS A 117 -8.50 -1.53 -6.45
N ALA A 118 -8.62 -2.14 -7.62
CA ALA A 118 -7.95 -3.40 -7.92
C ALA A 118 -6.42 -3.23 -7.88
N ALA A 119 -5.91 -2.17 -8.50
CA ALA A 119 -4.49 -1.87 -8.54
C ALA A 119 -3.91 -1.48 -7.17
N ALA A 120 -4.71 -0.84 -6.31
CA ALA A 120 -4.32 -0.45 -4.96
C ALA A 120 -4.46 -1.57 -3.91
N GLY A 121 -4.96 -2.76 -4.31
CA GLY A 121 -5.15 -3.89 -3.40
C GLY A 121 -6.40 -3.80 -2.53
N PHE A 122 -7.33 -2.90 -2.83
CA PHE A 122 -8.59 -2.72 -2.09
C PHE A 122 -9.77 -3.55 -2.64
N ALA A 123 -9.50 -4.59 -3.41
CA ALA A 123 -10.55 -5.51 -3.86
C ALA A 123 -11.10 -6.30 -2.66
N ILE A 124 -12.33 -6.01 -2.26
CA ILE A 124 -12.97 -6.55 -1.04
C ILE A 124 -12.99 -8.07 -1.07
N GLU A 125 -13.28 -8.68 -2.23
CA GLU A 125 -13.32 -10.13 -2.39
C GLU A 125 -11.95 -10.77 -2.08
N LYS A 126 -10.86 -10.15 -2.55
CA LYS A 126 -9.51 -10.62 -2.29
C LYS A 126 -9.13 -10.47 -0.82
N LEU A 127 -9.49 -9.34 -0.20
CA LEU A 127 -9.21 -9.09 1.22
C LEU A 127 -9.96 -10.08 2.11
N ASN A 128 -11.23 -10.33 1.83
CA ASN A 128 -12.08 -11.22 2.62
C ASN A 128 -11.76 -12.71 2.42
N SER A 129 -11.15 -13.10 1.30
CA SER A 129 -10.78 -14.48 1.02
C SER A 129 -9.35 -14.83 1.46
N SER A 130 -8.55 -13.83 1.83
CA SER A 130 -7.17 -14.06 2.26
C SER A 130 -7.15 -14.69 3.66
N PRO A 131 -6.32 -15.72 3.89
CA PRO A 131 -6.13 -16.27 5.22
C PRO A 131 -5.51 -15.22 6.16
N PRO A 132 -5.66 -15.37 7.49
CA PRO A 132 -5.01 -14.48 8.43
C PRO A 132 -3.47 -14.57 8.27
N THR A 133 -2.78 -13.43 8.27
CA THR A 133 -1.31 -13.38 8.22
C THR A 133 -0.67 -14.05 9.45
N ILE A 134 -1.36 -14.00 10.59
CA ILE A 134 -0.94 -14.63 11.84
C ILE A 134 -2.14 -15.40 12.39
N GLU A 135 -1.94 -16.69 12.65
CA GLU A 135 -2.96 -17.53 13.26
C GLU A 135 -3.27 -17.11 14.71
N ALA A 136 -4.54 -17.28 15.11
CA ALA A 136 -4.94 -16.96 16.47
C ALA A 136 -4.16 -17.78 17.50
N GLY A 137 -3.54 -17.12 18.47
CA GLY A 137 -2.74 -17.76 19.51
C GLY A 137 -1.30 -18.06 19.13
N ALA A 138 -0.86 -17.76 17.92
CA ALA A 138 0.54 -17.89 17.51
C ALA A 138 1.46 -17.02 18.40
N ARG A 139 2.64 -17.52 18.73
CA ARG A 139 3.64 -16.86 19.58
C ARG A 139 5.03 -17.03 19.00
N ILE A 140 5.88 -16.02 19.24
CA ILE A 140 7.31 -16.14 18.94
C ILE A 140 7.90 -17.23 19.86
N GLN A 141 8.56 -18.21 19.26
CA GLN A 141 9.26 -19.25 20.00
C GLN A 141 10.64 -18.71 20.42
N ASN A 142 11.06 -19.05 21.66
CA ASN A 142 12.41 -18.77 22.17
C ASN A 142 12.77 -17.28 22.38
N LEU A 143 11.91 -16.51 23.03
CA LEU A 143 12.35 -15.31 23.74
C LEU A 143 13.04 -15.74 25.05
N HIS A 144 14.36 -16.00 24.99
CA HIS A 144 15.21 -16.25 26.16
C HIS A 144 16.07 -15.03 26.45
#